data_64cf8fec7d841108d574a670159e1aff
#
_entry.id   64cf8fec7d841108d574a670159e1aff
#
_cell.length_a   1.000
_cell.length_b   1.000
_cell.length_c   1.000
_cell.angle_alpha   90.00
_cell.angle_beta   90.00
_cell.angle_gamma   90.00
#
_symmetry.space_group_name_H-M   'P 1'
#
loop_
_entity.id
_entity.type
_entity.pdbx_description
1 polymer ?
#
loop_
_entity_poly.entity_id
_entity_poly.type
_entity_poly.pdbx_seq_one_letter_code
_entity_poly.pdbx_strand_id
1 'polypeptide(L)'
;MTQQIVDGDRYTVVYARTADADSLTVDGKAYRTTATITRPSNATAYTAGDVVGDTGGSAIISLTAAGPTAGFVIIQSISLVFSDSTVPSGMGAFRIHMYSASPTAIADNAAFDLLSGDRATYMGYIDLPAPQDLGSTIYTQTDYPGRLIKLAAASTTLFVELETRGAYTPVSASTVSVRMNLLEAGL
;
A
#
# COMPACT_ATOMS: atom_id res chain seq x y z
N MET A 1 -20.18 1.01 36.45
CA MET A 1 -20.77 2.36 36.41
C MET A 1 -20.37 2.97 35.07
N THR A 2 -21.31 3.19 34.18
CA THR A 2 -21.04 3.70 32.83
C THR A 2 -21.20 5.21 32.90
N GLN A 3 -20.15 5.96 32.65
CA GLN A 3 -20.22 7.41 32.57
C GLN A 3 -20.29 7.80 31.11
N GLN A 4 -21.36 8.43 30.67
CA GLN A 4 -21.53 9.00 29.36
C GLN A 4 -21.08 10.46 29.40
N ILE A 5 -20.08 10.80 28.63
CA ILE A 5 -19.66 12.20 28.42
C ILE A 5 -20.21 12.63 27.07
N VAL A 6 -21.07 13.64 27.08
CA VAL A 6 -21.62 14.26 25.90
C VAL A 6 -20.94 15.62 25.71
N ASP A 7 -20.17 15.76 24.66
CA ASP A 7 -19.60 17.05 24.26
C ASP A 7 -20.04 17.36 22.82
N GLY A 8 -20.94 18.35 22.71
CA GLY A 8 -21.44 18.80 21.43
C GLY A 8 -22.00 17.69 20.54
N ASP A 9 -22.08 17.83 19.26
CA ASP A 9 -22.73 16.91 18.32
C ASP A 9 -21.98 15.56 18.04
N ARG A 10 -21.10 15.13 18.93
CA ARG A 10 -20.38 13.86 18.79
C ARG A 10 -20.59 12.98 20.02
N TYR A 11 -21.20 11.82 19.80
CA TYR A 11 -21.28 10.78 20.83
C TYR A 11 -19.95 10.02 20.91
N THR A 12 -19.11 10.33 21.88
CA THR A 12 -17.99 9.49 22.25
C THR A 12 -18.46 8.55 23.35
N VAL A 13 -18.66 7.28 23.04
CA VAL A 13 -18.94 6.27 24.07
C VAL A 13 -17.62 5.87 24.69
N VAL A 14 -17.32 6.44 25.86
CA VAL A 14 -16.17 6.00 26.66
C VAL A 14 -16.63 4.85 27.55
N TYR A 15 -16.21 3.63 27.24
CA TYR A 15 -16.37 2.52 28.16
C TYR A 15 -15.30 2.62 29.24
N ALA A 16 -15.71 2.92 30.49
CA ALA A 16 -14.82 2.80 31.64
C ALA A 16 -14.44 1.31 31.79
N ARG A 17 -13.16 0.98 31.60
CA ARG A 17 -12.65 -0.36 31.86
C ARG A 17 -12.73 -0.70 33.32
N THR A 18 -13.35 -1.81 33.68
CA THR A 18 -13.04 -2.53 34.91
C THR A 18 -11.73 -3.29 34.67
N ALA A 19 -10.94 -3.50 35.72
CA ALA A 19 -9.57 -4.00 35.66
C ALA A 19 -9.34 -5.35 34.95
N ASP A 20 -10.40 -6.03 34.53
CA ASP A 20 -10.35 -7.36 33.88
C ASP A 20 -10.71 -7.35 32.40
N ALA A 21 -10.87 -6.19 31.75
CA ALA A 21 -11.23 -6.13 30.33
C ALA A 21 -9.99 -5.84 29.47
N ASP A 22 -9.32 -6.89 29.06
CA ASP A 22 -8.12 -6.87 28.19
C ASP A 22 -8.45 -6.65 26.69
N SER A 23 -9.58 -6.02 26.38
CA SER A 23 -9.93 -5.67 25.01
C SER A 23 -9.52 -4.25 24.67
N LEU A 24 -8.51 -4.09 23.83
CA LEU A 24 -8.20 -2.83 23.16
C LEU A 24 -9.33 -2.55 22.15
N THR A 25 -10.24 -1.65 22.49
CA THR A 25 -11.19 -1.14 21.49
C THR A 25 -10.46 -0.13 20.63
N VAL A 26 -10.08 -0.52 19.43
CA VAL A 26 -9.55 0.42 18.44
C VAL A 26 -10.76 1.10 17.80
N ASP A 27 -11.14 2.26 18.31
CA ASP A 27 -12.17 3.11 17.71
C ASP A 27 -11.50 3.98 16.63
N GLY A 28 -11.05 3.31 15.56
CA GLY A 28 -10.34 3.94 14.46
C GLY A 28 -11.19 3.96 13.19
N LYS A 29 -11.19 5.11 12.52
CA LYS A 29 -11.80 5.24 11.20
C LYS A 29 -11.06 4.35 10.19
N ALA A 30 -11.81 3.56 9.41
CA ALA A 30 -11.26 2.77 8.33
C ALA A 30 -11.08 3.63 7.07
N TYR A 31 -9.96 3.45 6.40
CA TYR A 31 -9.64 4.07 5.11
C TYR A 31 -9.41 3.00 4.07
N ARG A 32 -9.84 3.27 2.86
CA ARG A 32 -9.52 2.46 1.70
C ARG A 32 -8.97 3.38 0.62
N THR A 33 -7.77 3.10 0.16
CA THR A 33 -7.15 3.84 -0.93
C THR A 33 -6.81 2.91 -2.08
N THR A 34 -6.88 3.42 -3.30
CA THR A 34 -6.56 2.68 -4.51
C THR A 34 -5.87 3.62 -5.49
N ALA A 35 -4.79 3.16 -6.08
CA ALA A 35 -4.16 3.81 -7.23
C ALA A 35 -3.89 2.78 -8.30
N THR A 36 -4.06 3.16 -9.57
CA THR A 36 -3.84 2.29 -10.73
C THR A 36 -2.78 2.93 -11.60
N ILE A 37 -1.79 2.16 -11.97
CA ILE A 37 -0.81 2.50 -12.99
C ILE A 37 -1.08 1.71 -14.26
N THR A 38 -0.80 2.32 -15.42
CA THR A 38 -0.79 1.64 -16.72
C THR A 38 0.65 1.51 -17.15
N ARG A 39 1.09 0.29 -17.39
CA ARG A 39 2.44 0.02 -17.84
C ARG A 39 2.70 0.60 -19.24
N PRO A 40 3.97 0.85 -19.60
CA PRO A 40 4.34 1.22 -20.95
C PRO A 40 3.83 0.21 -22.00
N SER A 41 3.58 0.71 -23.22
CA SER A 41 3.13 -0.13 -24.36
C SER A 41 4.29 -0.94 -24.94
N ASN A 42 4.93 -1.75 -24.10
CA ASN A 42 6.00 -2.67 -24.46
C ASN A 42 5.87 -3.97 -23.66
N ALA A 43 6.60 -4.99 -24.09
CA ALA A 43 6.72 -6.29 -23.43
C ALA A 43 8.19 -6.57 -23.05
N THR A 44 8.92 -5.53 -22.63
CA THR A 44 10.28 -5.70 -22.12
C THR A 44 10.24 -6.54 -20.85
N ALA A 45 11.02 -7.62 -20.82
CA ALA A 45 11.04 -8.52 -19.67
C ALA A 45 11.64 -7.83 -18.45
N TYR A 46 11.00 -8.01 -17.31
CA TYR A 46 11.56 -7.66 -16.00
C TYR A 46 12.57 -8.71 -15.56
N THR A 47 13.56 -8.28 -14.80
CA THR A 47 14.36 -9.14 -13.93
C THR A 47 13.87 -9.02 -12.47
N ALA A 48 14.22 -9.98 -11.63
CA ALA A 48 13.90 -9.89 -10.21
C ALA A 48 14.63 -8.70 -9.58
N GLY A 49 13.87 -7.83 -8.91
CA GLY A 49 14.38 -6.58 -8.35
C GLY A 49 14.05 -5.33 -9.18
N ASP A 50 13.44 -5.50 -10.36
CA ASP A 50 13.03 -4.35 -11.17
C ASP A 50 11.74 -3.72 -10.65
N VAL A 51 11.61 -2.43 -10.87
CA VAL A 51 10.45 -1.64 -10.48
C VAL A 51 9.40 -1.65 -11.59
N VAL A 52 8.14 -1.80 -11.21
CA VAL A 52 6.99 -1.73 -12.12
C VAL A 52 6.50 -0.28 -12.17
N GLY A 53 6.68 0.37 -13.29
CA GLY A 53 6.35 1.78 -13.51
C GLY A 53 5.16 2.00 -14.44
N ASP A 54 4.83 3.28 -14.66
CA ASP A 54 3.76 3.72 -15.54
C ASP A 54 4.26 4.17 -16.92
N THR A 55 3.33 4.54 -17.78
CA THR A 55 3.60 5.07 -19.13
C THR A 55 4.40 6.37 -19.13
N GLY A 56 4.42 7.12 -18.03
CA GLY A 56 5.22 8.32 -17.83
C GLY A 56 6.66 8.04 -17.41
N GLY A 57 7.02 6.76 -17.25
CA GLY A 57 8.36 6.34 -16.81
C GLY A 57 8.61 6.53 -15.31
N SER A 58 7.55 6.73 -14.52
CA SER A 58 7.62 6.84 -13.06
C SER A 58 7.07 5.57 -12.41
N ALA A 59 7.77 5.07 -11.41
CA ALA A 59 7.28 3.98 -10.58
C ALA A 59 6.53 4.45 -9.32
N ILE A 60 6.41 5.76 -9.10
CA ILE A 60 5.77 6.30 -7.90
C ILE A 60 4.26 6.16 -7.99
N ILE A 61 3.70 5.42 -7.06
CA ILE A 61 2.26 5.22 -6.91
C ILE A 61 1.78 6.04 -5.71
N SER A 62 0.89 7.00 -5.93
CA SER A 62 0.36 7.87 -4.88
C SER A 62 -0.98 7.35 -4.36
N LEU A 63 -0.99 6.83 -3.16
CA LEU A 63 -2.19 6.37 -2.45
C LEU A 63 -2.76 7.53 -1.64
N THR A 64 -3.69 8.27 -2.23
CA THR A 64 -4.35 9.45 -1.62
C THR A 64 -5.41 9.03 -0.61
N ALA A 65 -5.72 9.92 0.34
CA ALA A 65 -6.69 9.65 1.40
C ALA A 65 -6.40 8.35 2.20
N ALA A 66 -5.12 8.05 2.42
CA ALA A 66 -4.67 6.87 3.16
C ALA A 66 -4.91 6.95 4.67
N GLY A 67 -5.27 8.13 5.20
CA GLY A 67 -5.52 8.32 6.62
C GLY A 67 -5.79 9.78 6.98
N PRO A 68 -5.83 10.12 8.27
CA PRO A 68 -5.96 11.49 8.72
C PRO A 68 -4.69 12.28 8.41
N THR A 69 -4.83 13.59 8.22
CA THR A 69 -3.69 14.48 7.94
C THR A 69 -2.65 14.39 9.06
N ALA A 70 -1.41 14.09 8.71
CA ALA A 70 -0.29 13.90 9.64
C ALA A 70 -0.53 12.83 10.73
N GLY A 71 -1.54 11.98 10.56
CA GLY A 71 -1.95 10.99 11.56
C GLY A 71 -1.23 9.66 11.40
N PHE A 72 -1.61 8.73 12.28
CA PHE A 72 -1.12 7.36 12.27
C PHE A 72 -2.17 6.41 11.71
N VAL A 73 -1.73 5.46 10.92
CA VAL A 73 -2.57 4.38 10.38
C VAL A 73 -1.88 3.03 10.52
N ILE A 74 -2.68 1.98 10.67
CA ILE A 74 -2.23 0.59 10.65
C ILE A 74 -2.69 -0.04 9.34
N ILE A 75 -1.79 -0.62 8.59
CA ILE A 75 -2.12 -1.35 7.37
C ILE A 75 -2.79 -2.67 7.74
N GLN A 76 -4.04 -2.85 7.29
CA GLN A 76 -4.82 -4.07 7.51
C GLN A 76 -4.67 -5.06 6.35
N SER A 77 -4.64 -4.58 5.12
CA SER A 77 -4.37 -5.41 3.96
C SER A 77 -3.83 -4.60 2.80
N ILE A 78 -3.07 -5.27 1.95
CA ILE A 78 -2.58 -4.76 0.67
C ILE A 78 -2.92 -5.78 -0.40
N SER A 79 -3.44 -5.32 -1.53
CA SER A 79 -3.66 -6.19 -2.69
C SER A 79 -3.23 -5.53 -3.99
N LEU A 80 -2.80 -6.38 -4.93
CA LEU A 80 -2.55 -6.03 -6.32
C LEU A 80 -3.59 -6.71 -7.20
N VAL A 81 -4.13 -5.94 -8.12
CA VAL A 81 -5.09 -6.41 -9.14
C VAL A 81 -4.51 -6.05 -10.49
N PHE A 82 -4.27 -7.06 -11.32
CA PHE A 82 -3.77 -6.88 -12.68
C PHE A 82 -4.90 -7.08 -13.68
N SER A 83 -4.85 -6.35 -14.79
CA SER A 83 -5.82 -6.52 -15.90
C SER A 83 -5.56 -7.76 -16.76
N ASP A 84 -4.49 -8.49 -16.47
CA ASP A 84 -4.10 -9.68 -17.23
C ASP A 84 -5.02 -10.86 -16.88
N SER A 85 -5.34 -11.71 -17.87
CA SER A 85 -6.21 -12.87 -17.69
C SER A 85 -5.46 -14.16 -17.35
N THR A 86 -4.14 -14.15 -17.42
CA THR A 86 -3.28 -15.30 -17.11
C THR A 86 -1.99 -14.84 -16.47
N VAL A 87 -1.50 -15.58 -15.47
CA VAL A 87 -0.22 -15.28 -14.81
C VAL A 87 0.92 -15.50 -15.80
N PRO A 88 1.69 -14.44 -16.19
CA PRO A 88 2.87 -14.61 -17.03
C PRO A 88 3.86 -15.59 -16.43
N SER A 89 4.47 -16.41 -17.28
CA SER A 89 5.48 -17.37 -16.84
C SER A 89 6.65 -16.66 -16.15
N GLY A 90 7.00 -17.13 -14.96
CA GLY A 90 8.07 -16.55 -14.14
C GLY A 90 7.65 -15.38 -13.26
N MET A 91 6.40 -14.89 -13.36
CA MET A 91 5.88 -13.87 -12.46
C MET A 91 5.90 -14.41 -11.01
N GLY A 92 6.71 -13.80 -10.18
CA GLY A 92 6.91 -14.19 -8.78
C GLY A 92 6.14 -13.30 -7.80
N ALA A 93 6.61 -13.30 -6.56
CA ALA A 93 6.14 -12.38 -5.53
C ALA A 93 6.41 -10.92 -5.91
N PHE A 94 5.77 -10.00 -5.19
CA PHE A 94 6.02 -8.57 -5.30
C PHE A 94 6.42 -7.99 -3.96
N ARG A 95 7.07 -6.85 -4.00
CA ARG A 95 7.42 -6.05 -2.84
C ARG A 95 6.92 -4.63 -3.02
N ILE A 96 6.23 -4.12 -2.01
CA ILE A 96 5.80 -2.72 -1.97
C ILE A 96 6.70 -1.97 -1.01
N HIS A 97 7.48 -1.04 -1.53
CA HIS A 97 8.26 -0.07 -0.77
C HIS A 97 7.38 1.12 -0.44
N MET A 98 7.48 1.64 0.78
CA MET A 98 6.61 2.71 1.29
C MET A 98 7.39 3.92 1.71
N TYR A 99 6.83 5.12 1.44
CA TYR A 99 7.46 6.40 1.75
C TYR A 99 6.42 7.39 2.29
N SER A 100 6.83 8.19 3.27
CA SER A 100 5.99 9.27 3.82
C SER A 100 5.92 10.51 2.93
N ALA A 101 6.90 10.71 2.05
CA ALA A 101 6.91 11.75 1.02
C ALA A 101 7.27 11.14 -0.32
N SER A 102 6.97 11.83 -1.43
CA SER A 102 7.28 11.34 -2.78
C SER A 102 8.78 11.06 -2.91
N PRO A 103 9.19 9.81 -3.20
CA PRO A 103 10.59 9.48 -3.44
C PRO A 103 11.06 10.01 -4.80
N THR A 104 12.35 9.87 -5.08
CA THR A 104 12.91 10.07 -6.41
C THR A 104 12.40 8.97 -7.33
N ALA A 105 11.84 9.33 -8.50
CA ALA A 105 11.26 8.38 -9.42
C ALA A 105 12.31 7.41 -9.99
N ILE A 106 12.02 6.11 -9.93
CA ILE A 106 12.74 5.06 -10.63
C ILE A 106 11.96 4.75 -11.91
N ALA A 107 12.67 4.53 -13.01
CA ALA A 107 12.03 4.21 -14.30
C ALA A 107 11.45 2.78 -14.29
N ASP A 108 10.41 2.55 -15.11
CA ASP A 108 9.90 1.19 -15.36
C ASP A 108 11.03 0.28 -15.83
N ASN A 109 11.06 -0.94 -15.33
CA ASN A 109 12.07 -1.96 -15.68
C ASN A 109 13.52 -1.58 -15.28
N ALA A 110 13.72 -0.61 -14.39
CA ALA A 110 15.01 -0.37 -13.75
C ALA A 110 15.06 -1.07 -12.38
N ALA A 111 16.25 -1.49 -11.98
CA ALA A 111 16.45 -2.10 -10.68
C ALA A 111 16.08 -1.14 -9.55
N PHE A 112 15.41 -1.64 -8.52
CA PHE A 112 15.11 -0.86 -7.32
C PHE A 112 16.40 -0.38 -6.64
N ASP A 113 16.46 0.90 -6.33
CA ASP A 113 17.54 1.51 -5.55
C ASP A 113 16.96 2.51 -4.54
N LEU A 114 17.20 2.27 -3.26
CA LEU A 114 16.87 3.23 -2.22
C LEU A 114 17.93 4.35 -2.18
N LEU A 115 17.69 5.39 -2.93
CA LEU A 115 18.59 6.53 -3.03
C LEU A 115 18.83 7.20 -1.66
N SER A 116 20.01 7.75 -1.48
CA SER A 116 20.40 8.34 -0.19
C SER A 116 19.48 9.49 0.26
N GLY A 117 18.94 10.25 -0.70
CA GLY A 117 17.99 11.35 -0.44
C GLY A 117 16.62 10.88 0.09
N ASP A 118 16.22 9.65 -0.22
CA ASP A 118 14.89 9.12 0.12
C ASP A 118 14.88 8.33 1.44
N ARG A 119 16.04 8.06 2.02
CA ARG A 119 16.18 7.26 3.26
C ARG A 119 15.41 7.84 4.44
N ALA A 120 15.32 9.17 4.54
CA ALA A 120 14.62 9.83 5.64
C ALA A 120 13.09 9.65 5.60
N THR A 121 12.53 9.43 4.40
CA THR A 121 11.09 9.25 4.17
C THR A 121 10.71 7.80 3.98
N TYR A 122 11.69 6.91 3.82
CA TYR A 122 11.48 5.48 3.62
C TYR A 122 10.96 4.81 4.88
N MET A 123 9.84 4.13 4.76
CA MET A 123 9.16 3.45 5.88
C MET A 123 9.29 1.93 5.83
N GLY A 124 10.13 1.42 4.93
CA GLY A 124 10.34 -0.01 4.72
C GLY A 124 9.39 -0.61 3.69
N TYR A 125 9.30 -1.94 3.67
CA TYR A 125 8.54 -2.65 2.64
C TYR A 125 7.62 -3.73 3.24
N ILE A 126 6.69 -4.20 2.40
CA ILE A 126 5.83 -5.37 2.65
C ILE A 126 5.90 -6.27 1.42
N ASP A 127 6.10 -7.57 1.64
CA ASP A 127 6.07 -8.56 0.57
C ASP A 127 4.65 -9.09 0.35
N LEU A 128 4.28 -9.27 -0.93
CA LEU A 128 3.05 -9.92 -1.35
C LEU A 128 3.41 -11.24 -2.04
N PRO A 129 2.66 -12.31 -1.81
CA PRO A 129 2.90 -13.60 -2.46
C PRO A 129 2.74 -13.51 -3.98
N ALA A 130 3.19 -14.54 -4.68
CA ALA A 130 2.99 -14.66 -6.12
C ALA A 130 1.49 -14.60 -6.45
N PRO A 131 1.11 -13.85 -7.50
CA PRO A 131 -0.28 -13.70 -7.89
C PRO A 131 -0.94 -15.00 -8.31
N GLN A 132 -2.25 -15.05 -8.13
CA GLN A 132 -3.12 -16.14 -8.54
C GLN A 132 -3.99 -15.72 -9.71
N ASP A 133 -4.23 -16.65 -10.63
CA ASP A 133 -5.18 -16.47 -11.72
C ASP A 133 -6.61 -16.65 -11.20
N LEU A 134 -7.44 -15.62 -11.39
CA LEU A 134 -8.87 -15.64 -11.07
C LEU A 134 -9.76 -15.63 -12.33
N GLY A 135 -9.20 -16.02 -13.48
CA GLY A 135 -9.86 -16.05 -14.78
C GLY A 135 -9.57 -14.78 -15.60
N SER A 136 -10.38 -13.75 -15.49
CA SER A 136 -10.16 -12.48 -16.23
C SER A 136 -9.24 -11.49 -15.51
N THR A 137 -8.62 -11.90 -14.42
CA THR A 137 -7.85 -11.02 -13.53
C THR A 137 -6.83 -11.85 -12.77
N ILE A 138 -5.64 -11.30 -12.61
CA ILE A 138 -4.64 -11.85 -11.70
C ILE A 138 -4.67 -11.05 -10.41
N TYR A 139 -4.53 -11.72 -9.27
CA TYR A 139 -4.69 -11.13 -7.96
C TYR A 139 -3.69 -11.66 -6.95
N THR A 140 -3.19 -10.78 -6.09
CA THR A 140 -2.44 -11.17 -4.90
C THR A 140 -2.75 -10.23 -3.74
N GLN A 141 -2.65 -10.75 -2.51
CA GLN A 141 -2.82 -9.93 -1.31
C GLN A 141 -1.98 -10.42 -0.15
N THR A 142 -1.74 -9.51 0.77
CA THR A 142 -1.21 -9.77 2.11
C THR A 142 -2.16 -9.16 3.12
N ASP A 143 -2.67 -9.99 4.04
CA ASP A 143 -3.58 -9.57 5.09
C ASP A 143 -2.84 -9.35 6.41
N TYR A 144 -3.31 -8.37 7.18
CA TYR A 144 -2.88 -8.07 8.53
C TYR A 144 -1.36 -7.89 8.70
N PRO A 145 -0.66 -7.15 7.82
CA PRO A 145 0.75 -6.87 8.05
C PRO A 145 0.98 -6.09 9.34
N GLY A 146 -0.06 -5.46 9.90
CA GLY A 146 -0.04 -4.82 11.21
C GLY A 146 0.93 -3.65 11.30
N ARG A 147 1.38 -3.11 10.17
CA ARG A 147 2.39 -2.08 10.14
C ARG A 147 1.82 -0.72 10.47
N LEU A 148 2.32 -0.11 11.54
CA LEU A 148 2.03 1.27 11.90
C LEU A 148 2.82 2.22 10.99
N ILE A 149 2.12 3.19 10.40
CA ILE A 149 2.68 4.21 9.54
C ILE A 149 2.25 5.59 10.05
N LYS A 150 3.17 6.54 10.03
CA LYS A 150 2.88 7.95 10.24
C LYS A 150 2.88 8.67 8.90
N LEU A 151 1.75 9.31 8.56
CA LEU A 151 1.68 10.16 7.37
C LEU A 151 2.45 11.46 7.60
N ALA A 152 2.98 12.04 6.51
CA ALA A 152 3.74 13.27 6.59
C ALA A 152 2.90 14.47 7.08
N ALA A 153 3.54 15.49 7.59
CA ALA A 153 2.89 16.73 7.99
C ALA A 153 2.08 17.31 6.82
N ALA A 154 0.85 17.74 7.10
CA ALA A 154 -0.11 18.29 6.11
C ALA A 154 -0.46 17.34 4.95
N SER A 155 -0.22 16.03 5.09
CA SER A 155 -0.50 15.03 4.05
C SER A 155 -1.45 13.95 4.54
N THR A 156 -2.27 13.43 3.60
CA THR A 156 -3.07 12.21 3.74
C THR A 156 -2.59 11.13 2.76
N THR A 157 -1.47 11.36 2.07
CA THR A 157 -0.96 10.50 0.99
C THR A 157 0.17 9.63 1.49
N LEU A 158 0.12 8.36 1.11
CA LEU A 158 1.20 7.40 1.21
C LEU A 158 1.76 7.17 -0.20
N PHE A 159 3.07 7.20 -0.35
CA PHE A 159 3.73 6.93 -1.62
C PHE A 159 4.32 5.52 -1.60
N VAL A 160 4.18 4.81 -2.69
CA VAL A 160 4.73 3.45 -2.81
C VAL A 160 5.39 3.23 -4.16
N GLU A 161 6.34 2.30 -4.19
CA GLU A 161 6.95 1.75 -5.40
C GLU A 161 6.79 0.24 -5.37
N LEU A 162 6.49 -0.35 -6.54
CA LEU A 162 6.24 -1.77 -6.70
C LEU A 162 7.46 -2.44 -7.34
N GLU A 163 8.11 -3.33 -6.61
CA GLU A 163 9.24 -4.14 -7.07
C GLU A 163 8.77 -5.56 -7.39
N THR A 164 9.14 -6.11 -8.55
CA THR A 164 8.93 -7.53 -8.85
C THR A 164 10.04 -8.39 -8.24
N ARG A 165 9.68 -9.54 -7.68
CA ARG A 165 10.61 -10.53 -7.12
C ARG A 165 10.81 -11.73 -8.03
N GLY A 166 10.18 -11.72 -9.20
CA GLY A 166 10.32 -12.74 -10.25
C GLY A 166 10.68 -12.14 -11.59
N ALA A 167 11.35 -12.90 -12.44
CA ALA A 167 11.66 -12.50 -13.81
C ALA A 167 10.53 -12.95 -14.73
N TYR A 168 9.84 -12.02 -15.39
CA TYR A 168 8.72 -12.32 -16.28
C TYR A 168 8.58 -11.30 -17.40
N THR A 169 7.95 -11.71 -18.50
CA THR A 169 7.57 -10.78 -19.56
C THR A 169 6.14 -10.31 -19.35
N PRO A 170 5.93 -9.02 -19.08
CA PRO A 170 4.60 -8.49 -18.82
C PRO A 170 3.78 -8.34 -20.11
N VAL A 171 2.46 -8.27 -19.95
CA VAL A 171 1.58 -7.88 -21.04
C VAL A 171 1.74 -6.37 -21.30
N SER A 172 1.82 -6.01 -22.60
CA SER A 172 1.94 -4.61 -23.04
C SER A 172 0.75 -3.79 -22.58
N ALA A 173 0.99 -2.61 -22.02
CA ALA A 173 -0.03 -1.68 -21.54
C ALA A 173 -0.99 -2.27 -20.48
N SER A 174 -0.62 -3.35 -19.80
CA SER A 174 -1.43 -3.88 -18.69
C SER A 174 -1.52 -2.89 -17.54
N THR A 175 -2.60 -2.97 -16.77
CA THR A 175 -2.80 -2.13 -15.60
C THR A 175 -2.57 -2.90 -14.32
N VAL A 176 -2.01 -2.21 -13.32
CA VAL A 176 -1.85 -2.73 -11.96
C VAL A 176 -2.52 -1.75 -11.00
N SER A 177 -3.50 -2.23 -10.25
CA SER A 177 -4.13 -1.47 -9.18
C SER A 177 -3.57 -1.91 -7.83
N VAL A 178 -2.96 -0.98 -7.12
CA VAL A 178 -2.57 -1.16 -5.72
C VAL A 178 -3.72 -0.70 -4.84
N ARG A 179 -4.21 -1.59 -3.99
CA ARG A 179 -5.29 -1.30 -3.03
C ARG A 179 -4.78 -1.51 -1.63
N MET A 180 -5.12 -0.59 -0.73
CA MET A 180 -4.70 -0.68 0.66
C MET A 180 -5.89 -0.35 1.58
N ASN A 181 -6.14 -1.22 2.55
CA ASN A 181 -7.08 -0.97 3.62
C ASN A 181 -6.30 -0.62 4.88
N LEU A 182 -6.68 0.47 5.51
CA LEU A 182 -5.97 1.03 6.66
C LEU A 182 -6.97 1.34 7.77
N LEU A 183 -6.49 1.29 9.00
CA LEU A 183 -7.23 1.69 10.18
C LEU A 183 -6.51 2.84 10.86
N GLU A 184 -7.22 3.90 11.20
CA GLU A 184 -6.67 5.01 11.99
C GLU A 184 -6.21 4.51 13.34
N ALA A 185 -4.99 4.87 13.73
CA ALA A 185 -4.47 4.63 15.07
C ALA A 185 -4.53 5.93 15.85
N GLY A 186 -5.34 5.97 16.89
CA GLY A 186 -5.37 7.06 17.86
C GLY A 186 -4.13 6.97 18.76
N LEU A 187 -3.11 7.77 18.49
CA LEU A 187 -1.88 7.88 19.29
C LEU A 187 -1.69 9.32 19.75
#